data_904d734a682e1090a734d7505e863573
#
_entry.id   904d734a682e1090a734d7505e863573
#
_cell.length_a   1.000
_cell.length_b   1.000
_cell.length_c   1.000
_cell.angle_alpha   90.00
_cell.angle_beta   90.00
_cell.angle_gamma   90.00
#
_symmetry.space_group_name_H-M   'P 1'
#
loop_
_entity.id
_entity.type
_entity.pdbx_description
1 polymer ?
#
loop_
_entity_poly.entity_id
_entity_poly.type
_entity_poly.pdbx_seq_one_letter_code
_entity_poly.pdbx_strand_id
1 'polypeptide(L)'
;MKFNNLRKMGKLGPEVAPVGLGAMSFTNFYGPCNDEQAHNVLKLALDLGINHIDTSNVYGMGESEKRIGYFLSKQGKQANDLFSIATKAAICRDSETGERSFNNTLSHLESELDKSLERMNIDYVDL
;
A
#
# COMPACT_ATOMS: atom_id res chain seq x y z
N MET A 1 17.09 0.78 -16.67
CA MET A 1 15.88 1.21 -17.41
C MET A 1 15.03 1.97 -16.42
N LYS A 2 14.53 3.14 -16.77
CA LYS A 2 13.66 3.94 -15.89
C LYS A 2 12.35 4.23 -16.63
N PHE A 3 11.20 4.06 -15.95
CA PHE A 3 9.90 4.40 -16.53
C PHE A 3 9.71 5.91 -16.53
N ASN A 4 9.72 6.52 -17.71
CA ASN A 4 9.53 7.97 -17.87
C ASN A 4 8.18 8.33 -18.51
N ASN A 5 7.45 7.34 -19.04
CA ASN A 5 6.15 7.53 -19.68
C ASN A 5 5.04 7.29 -18.64
N LEU A 6 4.71 8.31 -17.86
CA LEU A 6 3.62 8.24 -16.90
C LEU A 6 2.27 8.25 -17.60
N ARG A 7 1.28 7.63 -16.98
CA ARG A 7 -0.11 7.59 -17.41
C ARG A 7 -1.01 8.15 -16.32
N LYS A 8 -1.94 8.99 -16.69
CA LYS A 8 -2.90 9.54 -15.76
C LYS A 8 -3.93 8.48 -15.37
N MET A 9 -4.13 8.29 -14.08
CA MET A 9 -5.13 7.38 -13.52
C MET A 9 -6.50 8.08 -13.50
N GLY A 10 -7.30 7.84 -14.54
CA GLY A 10 -8.57 8.55 -14.75
C GLY A 10 -8.39 10.03 -15.09
N LYS A 11 -9.45 10.82 -14.90
CA LYS A 11 -9.44 12.25 -15.25
C LYS A 11 -8.70 13.13 -14.23
N LEU A 12 -8.83 12.82 -12.96
CA LEU A 12 -8.34 13.64 -11.84
C LEU A 12 -7.27 12.95 -10.99
N GLY A 13 -7.00 11.67 -11.24
CA GLY A 13 -6.04 10.90 -10.46
C GLY A 13 -4.58 11.25 -10.76
N PRO A 14 -3.66 10.62 -10.02
CA PRO A 14 -2.23 10.84 -10.15
C PRO A 14 -1.66 10.34 -11.49
N GLU A 15 -0.48 10.82 -11.83
CA GLU A 15 0.31 10.27 -12.93
C GLU A 15 1.19 9.13 -12.41
N VAL A 16 0.99 7.93 -12.95
CA VAL A 16 1.65 6.73 -12.49
C VAL A 16 2.42 6.03 -13.62
N ALA A 17 3.45 5.30 -13.26
CA ALA A 17 4.16 4.43 -14.18
C ALA A 17 3.23 3.37 -14.78
N PRO A 18 3.51 2.86 -16.00
CA PRO A 18 2.67 1.85 -16.64
C PRO A 18 2.66 0.50 -15.89
N VAL A 19 3.54 0.33 -14.92
CA VAL A 19 3.62 -0.82 -14.01
C VAL A 19 3.52 -0.32 -12.58
N GLY A 20 2.66 -0.92 -11.78
CA GLY A 20 2.55 -0.69 -10.34
C GLY A 20 3.13 -1.85 -9.52
N LEU A 21 3.28 -1.64 -8.23
CA LEU A 21 3.78 -2.60 -7.27
C LEU A 21 2.62 -3.18 -6.44
N GLY A 22 2.40 -4.50 -6.52
CA GLY A 22 1.46 -5.21 -5.67
C GLY A 22 2.12 -5.61 -4.34
N ALA A 23 1.64 -5.04 -3.25
CA ALA A 23 2.28 -5.16 -1.94
C ALA A 23 1.81 -6.38 -1.10
N MET A 24 0.98 -7.25 -1.64
CA MET A 24 0.66 -8.53 -0.99
C MET A 24 1.91 -9.40 -0.79
N SER A 25 2.91 -9.26 -1.66
CA SER A 25 4.23 -9.90 -1.53
C SER A 25 5.03 -9.41 -0.31
N PHE A 26 4.66 -8.30 0.29
CA PHE A 26 5.27 -7.81 1.54
C PHE A 26 4.76 -8.55 2.79
N THR A 27 4.01 -9.60 2.60
CA THR A 27 3.55 -10.51 3.64
C THR A 27 4.16 -11.89 3.41
N ASN A 28 3.81 -12.86 4.25
CA ASN A 28 4.27 -14.23 4.04
C ASN A 28 3.37 -15.04 3.08
N PHE A 29 2.50 -14.36 2.30
CA PHE A 29 1.51 -15.04 1.47
C PHE A 29 2.14 -15.82 0.30
N TYR A 30 3.15 -15.26 -0.35
CA TYR A 30 3.87 -15.91 -1.46
C TYR A 30 5.20 -16.56 -1.02
N GLY A 31 5.47 -16.58 0.26
CA GLY A 31 6.70 -17.04 0.87
C GLY A 31 7.25 -16.05 1.89
N PRO A 32 8.27 -16.42 2.67
CA PRO A 32 8.84 -15.54 3.68
C PRO A 32 9.28 -14.20 3.11
N CYS A 33 8.88 -13.13 3.76
CA CYS A 33 9.31 -11.78 3.45
C CYS A 33 9.59 -11.05 4.78
N ASN A 34 10.74 -10.42 4.88
CA ASN A 34 11.09 -9.57 6.02
C ASN A 34 11.09 -8.08 5.62
N ASP A 35 11.28 -7.20 6.59
CA ASP A 35 11.25 -5.74 6.37
C ASP A 35 12.34 -5.29 5.39
N GLU A 36 13.54 -5.85 5.49
CA GLU A 36 14.65 -5.50 4.61
C GLU A 36 14.34 -5.85 3.14
N GLN A 37 13.76 -7.04 2.90
CA GLN A 37 13.37 -7.46 1.55
C GLN A 37 12.28 -6.55 0.98
N ALA A 38 11.25 -6.22 1.77
CA ALA A 38 10.19 -5.30 1.35
C ALA A 38 10.75 -3.90 1.03
N HIS A 39 11.63 -3.39 1.89
CA HIS A 39 12.26 -2.08 1.69
C HIS A 39 13.19 -2.04 0.47
N ASN A 40 13.93 -3.10 0.20
CA ASN A 40 14.77 -3.20 -0.99
C ASN A 40 13.92 -3.17 -2.27
N VAL A 41 12.75 -3.83 -2.26
CA VAL A 41 11.80 -3.78 -3.38
C VAL A 41 11.23 -2.36 -3.56
N LEU A 42 10.81 -1.69 -2.48
CA LEU A 42 10.31 -0.30 -2.54
C LEU A 42 11.39 0.67 -3.07
N LYS A 43 12.61 0.54 -2.59
CA LYS A 43 13.75 1.34 -3.06
C LYS A 43 14.01 1.11 -4.56
N LEU A 44 14.06 -0.14 -4.98
CA LEU A 44 14.25 -0.49 -6.39
C LEU A 44 13.11 0.05 -7.26
N ALA A 45 11.86 -0.01 -6.77
CA ALA A 45 10.71 0.55 -7.46
C ALA A 45 10.90 2.05 -7.74
N LEU A 46 11.31 2.83 -6.73
CA LEU A 46 11.63 4.26 -6.90
C LEU A 46 12.78 4.49 -7.90
N ASP A 47 13.85 3.72 -7.81
CA ASP A 47 15.01 3.82 -8.71
C ASP A 47 14.61 3.55 -10.17
N LEU A 48 13.63 2.67 -10.39
CA LEU A 48 13.05 2.36 -11.70
C LEU A 48 11.96 3.33 -12.16
N GLY A 49 11.52 4.25 -11.29
CA GLY A 49 10.43 5.18 -11.57
C GLY A 49 9.03 4.57 -11.46
N ILE A 50 8.90 3.45 -10.74
CA ILE A 50 7.61 2.86 -10.35
C ILE A 50 7.13 3.63 -9.13
N ASN A 51 6.00 4.32 -9.26
CA ASN A 51 5.48 5.25 -8.26
C ASN A 51 4.03 4.93 -7.84
N HIS A 52 3.55 3.72 -8.07
CA HIS A 52 2.22 3.27 -7.62
C HIS A 52 2.32 1.98 -6.83
N ILE A 53 1.67 1.94 -5.67
CA ILE A 53 1.58 0.78 -4.78
C ILE A 53 0.11 0.42 -4.58
N ASP A 54 -0.23 -0.85 -4.77
CA ASP A 54 -1.51 -1.44 -4.41
C ASP A 54 -1.34 -2.32 -3.17
N THR A 55 -1.97 -1.95 -2.07
CA THR A 55 -2.00 -2.69 -0.80
C THR A 55 -3.42 -2.94 -0.32
N SER A 56 -3.61 -3.45 0.89
CA SER A 56 -4.89 -3.69 1.53
C SER A 56 -4.73 -3.86 3.04
N ASN A 57 -5.76 -3.46 3.81
CA ASN A 57 -5.85 -3.67 5.25
C ASN A 57 -5.71 -5.16 5.65
N VAL A 58 -6.16 -6.08 4.81
CA VAL A 58 -6.10 -7.54 5.08
C VAL A 58 -4.81 -8.22 4.62
N TYR A 59 -3.91 -7.53 3.92
CA TYR A 59 -2.64 -8.13 3.51
C TYR A 59 -1.73 -8.31 4.73
N GLY A 60 -1.63 -9.57 5.18
CA GLY A 60 -0.94 -9.92 6.41
C GLY A 60 -1.56 -9.27 7.65
N MET A 61 -2.89 -9.01 7.66
CA MET A 61 -3.59 -8.31 8.75
C MET A 61 -2.97 -6.95 9.10
N GLY A 62 -2.68 -6.18 8.04
CA GLY A 62 -2.07 -4.85 8.14
C GLY A 62 -0.54 -4.83 8.04
N GLU A 63 0.10 -5.98 7.96
CA GLU A 63 1.58 -6.07 7.90
C GLU A 63 2.15 -5.38 6.65
N SER A 64 1.50 -5.53 5.49
CA SER A 64 1.91 -4.85 4.27
C SER A 64 1.91 -3.33 4.43
N GLU A 65 0.83 -2.77 5.00
CA GLU A 65 0.72 -1.34 5.26
C GLU A 65 1.77 -0.84 6.27
N LYS A 66 2.04 -1.60 7.34
CA LYS A 66 3.09 -1.27 8.32
C LYS A 66 4.48 -1.23 7.68
N ARG A 67 4.81 -2.17 6.80
CA ARG A 67 6.10 -2.21 6.09
C ARG A 67 6.26 -1.04 5.15
N ILE A 68 5.19 -0.66 4.42
CA ILE A 68 5.17 0.54 3.60
C ILE A 68 5.38 1.78 4.48
N GLY A 69 4.61 1.91 5.56
CA GLY A 69 4.71 3.05 6.48
C GLY A 69 6.09 3.17 7.12
N TYR A 70 6.69 2.07 7.55
CA TYR A 70 8.05 2.08 8.07
C TYR A 70 9.08 2.52 7.04
N PHE A 71 8.97 2.05 5.79
CA PHE A 71 9.81 2.55 4.70
C PHE A 71 9.64 4.05 4.49
N LEU A 72 8.40 4.53 4.39
CA LEU A 72 8.09 5.94 4.16
C LEU A 72 8.62 6.83 5.29
N SER A 73 8.51 6.40 6.55
CA SER A 73 9.00 7.14 7.71
C SER A 73 10.51 7.43 7.67
N LYS A 74 11.28 6.68 6.89
CA LYS A 74 12.72 6.89 6.68
C LYS A 74 13.05 7.86 5.55
N GLN A 75 12.05 8.28 4.75
CA GLN A 75 12.27 9.13 3.58
C GLN A 75 12.10 10.64 3.89
N GLY A 76 11.73 11.00 5.10
CA GLY A 76 11.56 12.40 5.53
C GLY A 76 10.23 13.02 5.07
N LYS A 77 10.18 14.35 4.96
CA LYS A 77 8.94 15.12 4.76
C LYS A 77 8.23 14.90 3.42
N GLN A 78 8.89 14.32 2.42
CA GLN A 78 8.32 14.06 1.09
C GLN A 78 7.86 12.61 0.93
N ALA A 79 7.74 11.87 2.03
CA ALA A 79 7.39 10.45 1.99
C ALA A 79 6.06 10.18 1.27
N ASN A 80 5.05 11.03 1.50
CA ASN A 80 3.73 10.90 0.89
C ASN A 80 3.72 11.17 -0.62
N ASP A 81 4.73 11.88 -1.14
CA ASP A 81 4.85 12.22 -2.56
C ASP A 81 5.63 11.17 -3.37
N LEU A 82 6.22 10.18 -2.71
CA LEU A 82 7.04 9.17 -3.40
C LEU A 82 6.21 8.15 -4.17
N PHE A 83 5.04 7.79 -3.64
CA PHE A 83 4.15 6.82 -4.23
C PHE A 83 2.71 7.30 -4.22
N SER A 84 2.00 7.05 -5.31
CA SER A 84 0.55 6.99 -5.30
C SER A 84 0.12 5.66 -4.67
N ILE A 85 -0.65 5.72 -3.59
CA ILE A 85 -1.02 4.56 -2.78
C ILE A 85 -2.50 4.25 -2.92
N ALA A 86 -2.80 3.00 -3.28
CA ALA A 86 -4.12 2.41 -3.22
C ALA A 86 -4.22 1.41 -2.06
N THR A 87 -5.30 1.44 -1.28
CA THR A 87 -5.61 0.43 -0.27
C THR A 87 -7.06 -0.02 -0.36
N LYS A 88 -7.47 -0.98 0.45
CA LYS A 88 -8.80 -1.59 0.42
C LYS A 88 -9.28 -1.80 1.85
N ALA A 89 -10.59 -1.68 2.07
CA ALA A 89 -11.16 -1.68 3.42
C ALA A 89 -12.32 -2.66 3.63
N ALA A 90 -13.02 -3.07 2.57
CA ALA A 90 -14.28 -3.82 2.69
C ALA A 90 -14.12 -5.28 3.11
N ILE A 91 -12.95 -5.88 2.88
CA ILE A 91 -12.68 -7.27 3.25
C ILE A 91 -12.34 -7.31 4.75
N CYS A 92 -13.12 -8.10 5.49
CA CYS A 92 -12.85 -8.43 6.89
C CYS A 92 -12.32 -9.85 6.98
N ARG A 93 -11.44 -10.09 7.93
CA ARG A 93 -10.97 -11.44 8.26
C ARG A 93 -11.02 -11.61 9.76
N ASP A 94 -11.71 -12.66 10.21
CA ASP A 94 -11.73 -13.03 11.60
C ASP A 94 -10.32 -13.47 12.05
N SER A 95 -9.84 -12.94 13.18
CA SER A 95 -8.48 -13.17 13.66
C SER A 95 -8.27 -14.57 14.23
N GLU A 96 -9.33 -15.24 14.69
CA GLU A 96 -9.26 -16.56 15.32
C GLU A 96 -9.50 -17.67 14.31
N THR A 97 -10.55 -17.50 13.49
CA THR A 97 -10.96 -18.53 12.53
C THR A 97 -10.37 -18.35 11.14
N GLY A 98 -9.89 -17.13 10.80
CA GLY A 98 -9.44 -16.76 9.47
C GLY A 98 -10.59 -16.61 8.45
N GLU A 99 -11.84 -16.69 8.89
CA GLU A 99 -13.02 -16.59 8.02
C GLU A 99 -13.09 -15.21 7.37
N ARG A 100 -13.44 -15.19 6.07
CA ARG A 100 -13.59 -13.95 5.30
C ARG A 100 -15.05 -13.53 5.29
N SER A 101 -15.28 -12.25 5.56
CA SER A 101 -16.55 -11.57 5.37
C SER A 101 -16.36 -10.23 4.67
N PHE A 102 -17.47 -9.55 4.33
CA PHE A 102 -17.43 -8.24 3.67
C PHE A 102 -18.31 -7.26 4.44
N ASN A 103 -17.77 -6.06 4.66
CA ASN A 103 -18.52 -4.97 5.27
C ASN A 103 -18.30 -3.68 4.47
N ASN A 104 -19.35 -3.22 3.79
CA ASN A 104 -19.34 -2.00 2.98
C ASN A 104 -20.12 -0.86 3.64
N THR A 105 -20.39 -0.93 4.95
CA THR A 105 -21.00 0.20 5.66
C THR A 105 -20.02 1.38 5.71
N LEU A 106 -20.55 2.60 5.59
CA LEU A 106 -19.71 3.82 5.61
C LEU A 106 -18.85 3.88 6.88
N SER A 107 -19.44 3.63 8.04
CA SER A 107 -18.70 3.67 9.32
C SER A 107 -17.56 2.67 9.39
N HIS A 108 -17.72 1.48 8.78
CA HIS A 108 -16.64 0.50 8.70
C HIS A 108 -15.52 0.96 7.76
N LEU A 109 -15.89 1.45 6.57
CA LEU A 109 -14.91 1.91 5.57
C LEU A 109 -14.09 3.08 6.10
N GLU A 110 -14.73 4.07 6.76
CA GLU A 110 -14.04 5.19 7.42
C GLU A 110 -13.09 4.70 8.51
N SER A 111 -13.56 3.82 9.41
CA SER A 111 -12.71 3.27 10.48
C SER A 111 -11.52 2.48 9.95
N GLU A 112 -11.69 1.70 8.88
CA GLU A 112 -10.58 0.95 8.29
C GLU A 112 -9.62 1.86 7.53
N LEU A 113 -10.11 2.92 6.89
CA LEU A 113 -9.25 3.94 6.27
C LEU A 113 -8.38 4.63 7.33
N ASP A 114 -8.96 5.08 8.44
CA ASP A 114 -8.20 5.70 9.53
C ASP A 114 -7.09 4.78 10.04
N LYS A 115 -7.40 3.50 10.25
CA LYS A 115 -6.39 2.50 10.66
C LYS A 115 -5.30 2.28 9.60
N SER A 116 -5.65 2.33 8.32
CA SER A 116 -4.69 2.21 7.22
C SER A 116 -3.74 3.40 7.15
N LEU A 117 -4.27 4.62 7.30
CA LEU A 117 -3.48 5.85 7.39
C LEU A 117 -2.53 5.83 8.59
N GLU A 118 -3.02 5.40 9.75
CA GLU A 118 -2.20 5.23 10.97
C GLU A 118 -1.07 4.21 10.75
N ARG A 119 -1.37 3.02 10.19
CA ARG A 119 -0.35 1.99 9.93
C ARG A 119 0.72 2.45 8.95
N MET A 120 0.34 3.20 7.93
CA MET A 120 1.27 3.74 6.93
C MET A 120 1.91 5.06 7.36
N ASN A 121 1.41 5.70 8.43
CA ASN A 121 1.85 7.01 8.91
C ASN A 121 1.81 8.08 7.80
N ILE A 122 0.69 8.15 7.09
CA ILE A 122 0.41 9.10 6.01
C ILE A 122 -0.94 9.78 6.24
N ASP A 123 -1.16 10.92 5.61
CA ASP A 123 -2.38 11.73 5.78
C ASP A 123 -3.50 11.39 4.78
N TYR A 124 -3.17 10.74 3.67
CA TYR A 124 -4.14 10.36 2.63
C TYR A 124 -3.66 9.13 1.84
N VAL A 125 -4.59 8.53 1.12
CA VAL A 125 -4.33 7.58 0.03
C VAL A 125 -4.94 8.13 -1.26
N ASP A 126 -4.40 7.75 -2.41
CA ASP A 126 -4.87 8.23 -3.71
C ASP A 126 -6.09 7.45 -4.20
N LEU A 127 -6.26 6.20 -3.75
CA LEU A 127 -7.33 5.31 -4.17
C LEU A 127 -7.70 4.31 -3.08
#